data_0017e0057757f662d9c69f2fc936a634
#
_entry.id   0017e0057757f662d9c69f2fc936a634
#
_cell.length_a   1.000
_cell.length_b   1.000
_cell.length_c   1.000
_cell.angle_alpha   90.00
_cell.angle_beta   90.00
_cell.angle_gamma   90.00
#
_symmetry.space_group_name_H-M   'P 1'
#
loop_
_entity.id
_entity.type
_entity.pdbx_description
1 polymer ?
#
loop_
_entity_poly.entity_id
_entity_poly.type
_entity_poly.pdbx_seq_one_letter_code
_entity_poly.pdbx_strand_id
1 'polypeptide(L)'
;HGYIICQLLSELHNRRNDEYGGTLENRARLLFEIVSGIRQACGPEFLLGVRLSPERFGIRLAEALHVCEQLIAGGETDFLDISLWDSFKLPEEEAYQGSSLLSHFAELSRGKVLLTVAGKIMTAEHVRDVLAADVDFVPIGRGAILHHDYPALVLENPEFEPIATPVSRDYLQSEGLSSVFVDYMNSWQGFVAQEE
;
A
#
# COMPACT_ATOMS: atom_id res chain seq x y z
N HIS A 1 3.93 6.92 -1.83
CA HIS A 1 2.74 6.54 -2.58
C HIS A 1 2.27 7.70 -3.49
N GLY A 2 2.98 7.90 -4.62
CA GLY A 2 2.66 8.91 -5.64
C GLY A 2 2.96 10.37 -5.29
N TYR A 3 3.52 10.66 -4.11
CA TYR A 3 3.83 12.01 -3.64
C TYR A 3 5.34 12.30 -3.63
N ILE A 4 5.77 13.31 -2.89
CA ILE A 4 7.14 13.85 -2.96
C ILE A 4 8.25 12.80 -2.75
N ILE A 5 8.11 11.92 -1.75
CA ILE A 5 9.11 10.86 -1.49
C ILE A 5 9.16 9.87 -2.66
N CYS A 6 7.99 9.48 -3.18
CA CYS A 6 7.91 8.60 -4.33
C CYS A 6 8.53 9.23 -5.59
N GLN A 7 8.33 10.53 -5.80
CA GLN A 7 8.93 11.24 -6.93
C GLN A 7 10.47 11.31 -6.80
N LEU A 8 10.99 11.47 -5.59
CA LEU A 8 12.43 11.47 -5.36
C LEU A 8 13.04 10.07 -5.51
N LEU A 9 12.38 9.02 -5.05
CA LEU A 9 12.81 7.63 -5.25
C LEU A 9 12.82 7.23 -6.73
N SER A 10 11.93 7.79 -7.53
CA SER A 10 11.72 7.42 -8.92
C SER A 10 12.90 7.78 -9.81
N GLU A 11 13.49 6.80 -10.48
CA GLU A 11 14.48 7.03 -11.54
C GLU A 11 13.86 7.79 -12.74
N LEU A 12 12.57 7.58 -12.99
CA LEU A 12 11.85 8.23 -14.10
C LEU A 12 11.61 9.72 -13.86
N HIS A 13 11.24 10.10 -12.63
CA HIS A 13 10.81 11.47 -12.29
C HIS A 13 11.92 12.31 -11.66
N ASN A 14 12.82 11.69 -10.90
CA ASN A 14 13.92 12.39 -10.27
C ASN A 14 15.03 12.71 -11.28
N ARG A 15 15.10 13.97 -11.69
CA ARG A 15 16.12 14.50 -12.62
C ARG A 15 17.22 15.31 -11.93
N ARG A 16 17.31 15.21 -10.59
CA ARG A 16 18.32 15.92 -9.81
C ARG A 16 19.70 15.32 -10.05
N ASN A 17 20.73 16.17 -9.92
CA ASN A 17 22.14 15.82 -10.05
C ASN A 17 22.96 16.18 -8.81
N ASP A 18 22.27 16.43 -7.70
CA ASP A 18 22.84 16.65 -6.36
C ASP A 18 22.73 15.39 -5.49
N GLU A 19 22.97 15.53 -4.19
CA GLU A 19 22.92 14.43 -3.21
C GLU A 19 21.55 13.77 -3.03
N TYR A 20 20.50 14.27 -3.69
CA TYR A 20 19.14 13.69 -3.69
C TYR A 20 18.75 13.08 -5.05
N GLY A 21 19.71 12.92 -5.99
CA GLY A 21 19.44 12.38 -7.32
C GLY A 21 20.50 11.41 -7.82
N GLY A 22 20.25 10.77 -8.96
CA GLY A 22 21.16 9.81 -9.56
C GLY A 22 21.03 8.40 -8.97
N THR A 23 21.92 7.97 -8.10
CA THR A 23 21.92 6.63 -7.50
C THR A 23 20.69 6.40 -6.62
N LEU A 24 20.29 5.14 -6.41
CA LEU A 24 19.17 4.78 -5.52
C LEU A 24 19.40 5.33 -4.10
N GLU A 25 20.61 5.22 -3.60
CA GLU A 25 21.00 5.75 -2.29
C GLU A 25 20.70 7.26 -2.15
N ASN A 26 21.10 8.05 -3.15
CA ASN A 26 20.81 9.47 -3.18
C ASN A 26 19.30 9.75 -3.32
N ARG A 27 18.62 9.02 -4.19
CA ARG A 27 17.16 9.16 -4.39
C ARG A 27 16.35 8.80 -3.14
N ALA A 28 16.85 7.87 -2.33
CA ALA A 28 16.23 7.43 -1.07
C ALA A 28 16.61 8.33 0.13
N ARG A 29 17.64 9.16 0.02
CA ARG A 29 18.19 9.98 1.12
C ARG A 29 17.11 10.73 1.90
N LEU A 30 16.21 11.46 1.22
CA LEU A 30 15.16 12.22 1.89
C LEU A 30 14.22 11.32 2.71
N LEU A 31 13.89 10.12 2.23
CA LEU A 31 13.08 9.17 2.98
C LEU A 31 13.74 8.81 4.31
N PHE A 32 15.02 8.46 4.30
CA PHE A 32 15.75 8.09 5.51
C PHE A 32 15.96 9.28 6.46
N GLU A 33 16.22 10.46 5.94
CA GLU A 33 16.30 11.70 6.75
C GLU A 33 14.99 12.00 7.45
N ILE A 34 13.85 11.83 6.77
CA ILE A 34 12.52 12.02 7.36
C ILE A 34 12.24 10.97 8.43
N VAL A 35 12.51 9.68 8.16
CA VAL A 35 12.30 8.59 9.12
C VAL A 35 13.12 8.83 10.39
N SER A 36 14.42 9.12 10.23
CA SER A 36 15.32 9.40 11.36
C SER A 36 14.91 10.66 12.11
N GLY A 37 14.55 11.73 11.39
CA GLY A 37 14.08 12.98 12.00
C GLY A 37 12.80 12.81 12.83
N ILE A 38 11.83 12.03 12.34
CA ILE A 38 10.61 11.71 13.10
C ILE A 38 10.96 10.88 14.33
N ARG A 39 11.77 9.83 14.18
CA ARG A 39 12.18 8.97 15.30
C ARG A 39 12.91 9.76 16.39
N GLN A 40 13.79 10.67 16.03
CA GLN A 40 14.49 11.55 16.98
C GLN A 40 13.53 12.52 17.68
N ALA A 41 12.57 13.09 16.95
CA ALA A 41 11.65 14.07 17.51
C ALA A 41 10.54 13.45 18.37
N CYS A 42 10.03 12.27 18.00
CA CYS A 42 8.87 11.64 18.62
C CYS A 42 9.22 10.51 19.61
N GLY A 43 10.46 10.02 19.57
CA GLY A 43 10.93 8.95 20.44
C GLY A 43 10.55 7.54 19.99
N PRO A 44 11.01 6.51 20.72
CA PRO A 44 10.89 5.10 20.31
C PRO A 44 9.48 4.53 20.39
N GLU A 45 8.60 5.12 21.21
CA GLU A 45 7.21 4.65 21.41
C GLU A 45 6.23 5.19 20.34
N PHE A 46 6.69 6.12 19.49
CA PHE A 46 5.87 6.65 18.42
C PHE A 46 5.78 5.66 17.26
N LEU A 47 4.55 5.23 16.91
CA LEU A 47 4.34 4.28 15.81
C LEU A 47 4.65 4.92 14.45
N LEU A 48 5.70 4.45 13.78
CA LEU A 48 6.18 4.99 12.52
C LEU A 48 6.15 3.95 11.41
N GLY A 49 5.34 4.18 10.40
CA GLY A 49 5.27 3.34 9.20
C GLY A 49 5.74 4.06 7.94
N VAL A 50 6.23 3.29 6.99
CA VAL A 50 6.62 3.77 5.66
C VAL A 50 5.80 3.09 4.59
N ARG A 51 5.12 3.89 3.73
CA ARG A 51 4.37 3.37 2.59
C ARG A 51 5.16 3.50 1.30
N LEU A 52 5.34 2.36 0.61
CA LEU A 52 6.01 2.28 -0.69
C LEU A 52 5.08 1.71 -1.76
N SER A 53 5.37 2.02 -3.02
CA SER A 53 4.58 1.56 -4.18
C SER A 53 5.54 1.00 -5.24
N PRO A 54 5.92 -0.29 -5.13
CA PRO A 54 6.76 -0.94 -6.15
C PRO A 54 6.04 -1.00 -7.49
N GLU A 55 6.81 -1.03 -8.56
CA GLU A 55 6.33 -1.12 -9.95
C GLU A 55 5.36 0.00 -10.37
N ARG A 56 5.42 1.13 -9.65
CA ARG A 56 4.64 2.34 -9.96
C ARG A 56 5.52 3.57 -9.89
N PHE A 57 5.14 4.59 -10.62
CA PHE A 57 5.80 5.90 -10.59
C PHE A 57 7.31 5.84 -10.92
N GLY A 58 7.76 4.83 -11.69
CA GLY A 58 9.16 4.64 -12.05
C GLY A 58 10.03 4.10 -10.91
N ILE A 59 9.45 3.36 -9.96
CA ILE A 59 10.17 2.61 -8.93
C ILE A 59 10.17 1.14 -9.33
N ARG A 60 11.33 0.55 -9.53
CA ARG A 60 11.49 -0.87 -9.86
C ARG A 60 11.30 -1.74 -8.62
N LEU A 61 10.88 -3.00 -8.80
CA LEU A 61 10.73 -3.95 -7.70
C LEU A 61 12.05 -4.16 -6.94
N ALA A 62 13.15 -4.38 -7.66
CA ALA A 62 14.47 -4.54 -7.05
C ALA A 62 14.84 -3.37 -6.14
N GLU A 63 14.56 -2.13 -6.57
CA GLU A 63 14.85 -0.93 -5.79
C GLU A 63 13.93 -0.80 -4.56
N ALA A 64 12.65 -1.13 -4.72
CA ALA A 64 11.70 -1.12 -3.60
C ALA A 64 12.08 -2.13 -2.52
N LEU A 65 12.46 -3.35 -2.92
CA LEU A 65 12.95 -4.38 -1.99
C LEU A 65 14.20 -3.91 -1.25
N HIS A 66 15.19 -3.35 -1.96
CA HIS A 66 16.41 -2.83 -1.35
C HIS A 66 16.12 -1.71 -0.33
N VAL A 67 15.22 -0.77 -0.66
CA VAL A 67 14.80 0.28 0.28
C VAL A 67 14.11 -0.31 1.51
N CYS A 68 13.25 -1.34 1.35
CA CYS A 68 12.64 -2.05 2.46
C CYS A 68 13.70 -2.71 3.37
N GLU A 69 14.68 -3.40 2.79
CA GLU A 69 15.78 -4.01 3.55
C GLU A 69 16.56 -2.97 4.37
N GLN A 70 16.84 -1.80 3.78
CA GLN A 70 17.50 -0.71 4.49
C GLN A 70 16.65 -0.11 5.63
N LEU A 71 15.34 0.05 5.42
CA LEU A 71 14.41 0.50 6.47
C LEU A 71 14.35 -0.49 7.63
N ILE A 72 14.30 -1.79 7.33
CA ILE A 72 14.33 -2.87 8.32
C ILE A 72 15.65 -2.84 9.10
N ALA A 73 16.78 -2.80 8.41
CA ALA A 73 18.11 -2.78 9.01
C ALA A 73 18.36 -1.54 9.87
N GLY A 74 17.79 -0.40 9.49
CA GLY A 74 17.88 0.87 10.26
C GLY A 74 17.18 0.83 11.61
N GLY A 75 16.18 -0.03 11.80
CA GLY A 75 15.49 -0.24 13.07
C GLY A 75 14.65 0.95 13.57
N GLU A 76 14.42 1.95 12.72
CA GLU A 76 13.68 3.18 13.05
C GLU A 76 12.20 3.12 12.61
N THR A 77 11.80 2.08 11.87
CA THR A 77 10.47 1.88 11.30
C THR A 77 9.77 0.72 12.00
N ASP A 78 8.51 0.90 12.38
CA ASP A 78 7.73 -0.14 13.06
C ASP A 78 6.96 -1.03 12.07
N PHE A 79 6.55 -0.49 10.93
CA PHE A 79 5.89 -1.27 9.88
C PHE A 79 6.15 -0.73 8.48
N LEU A 80 6.08 -1.63 7.51
CA LEU A 80 6.08 -1.33 6.07
C LEU A 80 4.67 -1.51 5.52
N ASP A 81 4.15 -0.49 4.83
CA ASP A 81 2.88 -0.54 4.09
C ASP A 81 3.18 -0.57 2.59
N ILE A 82 3.03 -1.74 1.98
CA ILE A 82 3.38 -1.93 0.58
C ILE A 82 2.13 -1.88 -0.29
N SER A 83 2.05 -0.85 -1.12
CA SER A 83 0.94 -0.63 -2.04
C SER A 83 1.20 -1.36 -3.36
N LEU A 84 0.76 -2.62 -3.44
CA LEU A 84 1.01 -3.53 -4.58
C LEU A 84 0.09 -3.28 -5.77
N TRP A 85 -0.97 -2.47 -5.60
CA TRP A 85 -2.05 -2.27 -6.56
C TRP A 85 -2.88 -3.53 -6.83
N ASP A 86 -2.24 -4.68 -7.00
CA ASP A 86 -2.80 -6.02 -7.07
C ASP A 86 -1.86 -6.97 -6.33
N SER A 87 -2.29 -7.47 -5.18
CA SER A 87 -1.48 -8.33 -4.31
C SER A 87 -1.21 -9.70 -4.90
N PHE A 88 -2.03 -10.12 -5.86
CA PHE A 88 -2.01 -11.47 -6.42
C PHE A 88 -1.31 -11.57 -7.78
N LYS A 89 -0.88 -10.42 -8.36
CA LYS A 89 -0.21 -10.41 -9.66
C LYS A 89 1.24 -10.92 -9.55
N LEU A 90 1.77 -11.34 -10.68
CA LEU A 90 3.21 -11.53 -10.85
C LEU A 90 3.92 -10.18 -11.02
N PRO A 91 5.21 -10.07 -10.64
CA PRO A 91 6.03 -8.91 -10.94
C PRO A 91 6.12 -8.57 -12.41
N GLU A 92 6.31 -7.28 -12.72
CA GLU A 92 6.56 -6.80 -14.10
C GLU A 92 7.99 -7.14 -14.56
N GLU A 93 8.96 -7.15 -13.63
CA GLU A 93 10.35 -7.51 -13.90
C GLU A 93 10.48 -9.04 -14.06
N GLU A 94 10.89 -9.52 -15.23
CA GLU A 94 10.99 -10.95 -15.57
C GLU A 94 11.82 -11.77 -14.56
N ALA A 95 12.88 -11.17 -14.02
CA ALA A 95 13.75 -11.82 -13.04
C ALA A 95 13.02 -12.22 -11.73
N TYR A 96 11.86 -11.64 -11.46
CA TYR A 96 11.08 -11.86 -10.24
C TYR A 96 9.78 -12.64 -10.46
N GLN A 97 9.46 -13.03 -11.67
CA GLN A 97 8.17 -13.70 -12.02
C GLN A 97 8.05 -15.15 -11.51
N GLY A 98 9.04 -15.67 -10.79
CA GLY A 98 8.97 -16.98 -10.16
C GLY A 98 8.02 -17.07 -8.96
N SER A 99 7.63 -15.92 -8.39
CA SER A 99 6.74 -15.79 -7.24
C SER A 99 5.79 -14.59 -7.40
N SER A 100 4.72 -14.53 -6.60
CA SER A 100 3.83 -13.37 -6.61
C SER A 100 4.53 -12.10 -6.12
N LEU A 101 4.03 -10.95 -6.53
CA LEU A 101 4.57 -9.66 -6.06
C LEU A 101 4.53 -9.55 -4.52
N LEU A 102 3.47 -10.06 -3.89
CA LEU A 102 3.34 -10.15 -2.44
C LEU A 102 4.46 -10.98 -1.80
N SER A 103 4.76 -12.15 -2.37
CA SER A 103 5.75 -13.10 -1.80
C SER A 103 7.12 -12.46 -1.62
N HIS A 104 7.57 -11.61 -2.55
CA HIS A 104 8.87 -10.95 -2.45
C HIS A 104 9.01 -10.04 -1.22
N PHE A 105 7.92 -9.43 -0.76
CA PHE A 105 7.93 -8.61 0.45
C PHE A 105 7.73 -9.45 1.71
N ALA A 106 6.92 -10.51 1.64
CA ALA A 106 6.69 -11.43 2.75
C ALA A 106 7.97 -12.20 3.14
N GLU A 107 8.82 -12.53 2.16
CA GLU A 107 10.10 -13.25 2.37
C GLU A 107 11.22 -12.37 2.95
N LEU A 108 11.03 -11.06 3.10
CA LEU A 108 12.02 -10.18 3.72
C LEU A 108 12.25 -10.57 5.19
N SER A 109 13.51 -10.60 5.63
CA SER A 109 13.90 -10.83 7.03
C SER A 109 13.58 -9.60 7.89
N ARG A 110 12.34 -9.47 8.33
CA ARG A 110 11.76 -8.24 8.92
C ARG A 110 12.06 -8.03 10.41
N GLY A 111 12.49 -9.06 11.13
CA GLY A 111 12.72 -8.98 12.58
C GLY A 111 11.44 -8.60 13.32
N LYS A 112 11.39 -7.37 13.86
CA LYS A 112 10.21 -6.82 14.57
C LYS A 112 9.34 -5.90 13.69
N VAL A 113 9.78 -5.59 12.47
CA VAL A 113 9.06 -4.69 11.57
C VAL A 113 7.86 -5.43 10.98
N LEU A 114 6.67 -4.90 11.22
CA LEU A 114 5.44 -5.48 10.70
C LEU A 114 5.28 -5.18 9.20
N LEU A 115 4.62 -6.08 8.49
CA LEU A 115 4.28 -5.93 7.08
C LEU A 115 2.78 -5.79 6.90
N THR A 116 2.40 -4.82 6.10
CA THR A 116 1.04 -4.71 5.58
C THR A 116 1.06 -4.46 4.08
N VAL A 117 0.09 -5.00 3.36
CA VAL A 117 0.01 -4.85 1.90
C VAL A 117 -1.39 -4.45 1.46
N ALA A 118 -1.45 -3.54 0.51
CA ALA A 118 -2.70 -3.10 -0.11
C ALA A 118 -2.70 -3.41 -1.61
N GLY A 119 -3.79 -3.96 -2.14
CA GLY A 119 -3.95 -4.20 -3.57
C GLY A 119 -5.05 -5.20 -3.89
N LYS A 120 -6.21 -4.73 -4.32
CA LYS A 120 -7.39 -5.53 -4.72
C LYS A 120 -7.88 -6.54 -3.67
N ILE A 121 -7.63 -6.29 -2.40
CA ILE A 121 -8.13 -7.13 -1.31
C ILE A 121 -9.57 -6.70 -1.07
N MET A 122 -10.52 -7.54 -1.46
CA MET A 122 -11.96 -7.22 -1.50
C MET A 122 -12.82 -8.22 -0.75
N THR A 123 -12.48 -9.51 -0.79
CA THR A 123 -13.27 -10.60 -0.18
C THR A 123 -12.63 -11.11 1.10
N ALA A 124 -13.38 -11.85 1.92
CA ALA A 124 -12.84 -12.54 3.08
C ALA A 124 -11.74 -13.56 2.70
N GLU A 125 -11.90 -14.22 1.54
CA GLU A 125 -10.87 -15.12 0.99
C GLU A 125 -9.57 -14.36 0.70
N HIS A 126 -9.62 -13.22 0.01
CA HIS A 126 -8.44 -12.39 -0.25
C HIS A 126 -7.74 -11.95 1.05
N VAL A 127 -8.49 -11.62 2.10
CA VAL A 127 -7.92 -11.28 3.41
C VAL A 127 -7.17 -12.47 4.00
N ARG A 128 -7.79 -13.67 3.99
CA ARG A 128 -7.15 -14.91 4.49
C ARG A 128 -5.88 -15.24 3.72
N ASP A 129 -5.92 -15.16 2.39
CA ASP A 129 -4.78 -15.48 1.53
C ASP A 129 -3.58 -14.56 1.81
N VAL A 130 -3.85 -13.26 1.96
CA VAL A 130 -2.81 -12.28 2.28
C VAL A 130 -2.22 -12.52 3.68
N LEU A 131 -3.07 -12.76 4.68
CA LEU A 131 -2.60 -13.07 6.04
C LEU A 131 -1.84 -14.41 6.11
N ALA A 132 -2.24 -15.41 5.32
CA ALA A 132 -1.54 -16.69 5.21
C ALA A 132 -0.15 -16.57 4.57
N ALA A 133 0.12 -15.48 3.86
CA ALA A 133 1.42 -15.17 3.25
C ALA A 133 2.37 -14.38 4.17
N ASP A 134 2.25 -14.53 5.48
CA ASP A 134 3.09 -13.85 6.49
C ASP A 134 2.99 -12.31 6.47
N VAL A 135 1.79 -11.79 6.23
CA VAL A 135 1.44 -10.37 6.38
C VAL A 135 0.76 -10.17 7.73
N ASP A 136 1.15 -9.16 8.48
CA ASP A 136 0.71 -8.97 9.87
C ASP A 136 -0.69 -8.36 9.98
N PHE A 137 -1.06 -7.47 9.07
CA PHE A 137 -2.39 -6.86 8.99
C PHE A 137 -2.69 -6.35 7.58
N VAL A 138 -3.96 -6.10 7.28
CA VAL A 138 -4.42 -5.78 5.92
C VAL A 138 -5.17 -4.45 5.89
N PRO A 139 -4.68 -3.43 5.15
CA PRO A 139 -5.42 -2.20 4.92
C PRO A 139 -6.48 -2.42 3.84
N ILE A 140 -7.72 -2.14 4.18
CA ILE A 140 -8.86 -2.26 3.28
C ILE A 140 -9.23 -0.89 2.72
N GLY A 141 -9.22 -0.76 1.41
CA GLY A 141 -9.62 0.47 0.70
C GLY A 141 -11.07 0.39 0.21
N ARG A 142 -11.26 -0.05 -1.02
CA ARG A 142 -12.59 -0.06 -1.68
C ARG A 142 -13.64 -0.88 -0.94
N GLY A 143 -13.26 -2.01 -0.34
CA GLY A 143 -14.17 -2.81 0.48
C GLY A 143 -14.77 -2.00 1.64
N ALA A 144 -13.95 -1.20 2.33
CA ALA A 144 -14.42 -0.35 3.43
C ALA A 144 -15.20 0.90 2.97
N ILE A 145 -15.04 1.33 1.73
CA ILE A 145 -15.90 2.38 1.13
C ILE A 145 -17.30 1.81 0.81
N LEU A 146 -17.36 0.56 0.39
CA LEU A 146 -18.62 -0.13 0.08
C LEU A 146 -19.33 -0.63 1.34
N HIS A 147 -18.61 -0.93 2.42
CA HIS A 147 -19.14 -1.45 3.69
C HIS A 147 -18.35 -0.84 4.84
N HIS A 148 -18.96 0.11 5.55
CA HIS A 148 -18.30 0.81 6.67
C HIS A 148 -17.87 -0.13 7.81
N ASP A 149 -18.55 -1.26 7.94
CA ASP A 149 -18.32 -2.32 8.93
C ASP A 149 -17.59 -3.55 8.35
N TYR A 150 -16.91 -3.38 7.20
CA TYR A 150 -16.20 -4.44 6.47
C TYR A 150 -15.43 -5.44 7.38
N PRO A 151 -14.66 -5.01 8.41
CA PRO A 151 -13.95 -5.95 9.27
C PRO A 151 -14.90 -6.88 10.04
N ALA A 152 -16.04 -6.38 10.52
CA ALA A 152 -17.03 -7.19 11.21
C ALA A 152 -17.65 -8.22 10.26
N LEU A 153 -18.03 -7.81 9.05
CA LEU A 153 -18.59 -8.69 8.03
C LEU A 153 -17.65 -9.84 7.66
N VAL A 154 -16.36 -9.55 7.50
CA VAL A 154 -15.33 -10.57 7.19
C VAL A 154 -15.12 -11.55 8.36
N LEU A 155 -15.18 -11.05 9.60
CA LEU A 155 -15.04 -11.90 10.79
C LEU A 155 -16.26 -12.80 11.03
N GLU A 156 -17.44 -12.30 10.76
CA GLU A 156 -18.71 -13.03 10.94
C GLU A 156 -18.98 -14.04 9.81
N ASN A 157 -18.59 -13.70 8.58
CA ASN A 157 -18.82 -14.54 7.41
C ASN A 157 -17.50 -14.80 6.63
N PRO A 158 -16.93 -16.00 6.76
CA PRO A 158 -15.72 -16.38 6.00
C PRO A 158 -15.88 -16.37 4.47
N GLU A 159 -17.11 -16.39 3.97
CA GLU A 159 -17.43 -16.33 2.53
C GLU A 159 -17.90 -14.92 2.10
N PHE A 160 -17.66 -13.89 2.94
CA PHE A 160 -18.10 -12.54 2.65
C PHE A 160 -17.49 -12.01 1.35
N GLU A 161 -18.38 -11.52 0.49
CA GLU A 161 -18.05 -10.76 -0.71
C GLU A 161 -18.73 -9.39 -0.64
N PRO A 162 -18.03 -8.30 -0.99
CA PRO A 162 -18.63 -6.98 -1.01
C PRO A 162 -19.67 -6.86 -2.13
N ILE A 163 -20.58 -5.90 -1.97
CA ILE A 163 -21.54 -5.58 -3.03
C ILE A 163 -20.80 -5.25 -4.34
N ALA A 164 -21.35 -5.74 -5.45
CA ALA A 164 -20.77 -5.46 -6.77
C ALA A 164 -20.97 -3.99 -7.17
N THR A 165 -19.96 -3.40 -7.79
CA THR A 165 -20.06 -2.06 -8.38
C THR A 165 -20.53 -2.14 -9.84
N PRO A 166 -21.21 -1.11 -10.38
CA PRO A 166 -21.48 0.19 -9.74
C PRO A 166 -22.61 0.14 -8.70
N VAL A 167 -22.47 0.95 -7.64
CA VAL A 167 -23.50 1.13 -6.60
C VAL A 167 -24.16 2.51 -6.72
N SER A 168 -25.38 2.66 -6.18
CA SER A 168 -26.07 3.96 -6.20
C SER A 168 -25.42 4.97 -5.25
N ARG A 169 -25.67 6.25 -5.48
CA ARG A 169 -25.26 7.35 -4.59
C ARG A 169 -25.88 7.19 -3.20
N ASP A 170 -27.18 6.83 -3.14
CA ASP A 170 -27.91 6.64 -1.89
C ASP A 170 -27.33 5.47 -1.08
N TYR A 171 -26.91 4.40 -1.75
CA TYR A 171 -26.21 3.30 -1.08
C TYR A 171 -24.94 3.79 -0.37
N LEU A 172 -24.08 4.53 -1.08
CA LEU A 172 -22.85 5.05 -0.48
C LEU A 172 -23.10 6.03 0.67
N GLN A 173 -24.17 6.82 0.57
CA GLN A 173 -24.56 7.69 1.68
C GLN A 173 -25.07 6.90 2.88
N SER A 174 -25.80 5.78 2.67
CA SER A 174 -26.22 4.88 3.75
C SER A 174 -25.03 4.19 4.43
N GLU A 175 -23.93 3.98 3.68
CA GLU A 175 -22.64 3.51 4.23
C GLU A 175 -21.83 4.63 4.95
N GLY A 176 -22.41 5.81 5.12
CA GLY A 176 -21.80 6.92 5.88
C GLY A 176 -20.93 7.87 5.06
N LEU A 177 -20.89 7.76 3.73
CA LEU A 177 -20.12 8.67 2.89
C LEU A 177 -20.82 10.04 2.78
N SER A 178 -20.06 11.12 2.94
CA SER A 178 -20.56 12.46 2.64
C SER A 178 -20.85 12.64 1.15
N SER A 179 -21.75 13.56 0.80
CA SER A 179 -22.05 13.87 -0.61
C SER A 179 -20.81 14.25 -1.41
N VAL A 180 -19.89 15.01 -0.81
CA VAL A 180 -18.62 15.41 -1.43
C VAL A 180 -17.74 14.18 -1.73
N PHE A 181 -17.70 13.20 -0.83
CA PHE A 181 -16.93 11.99 -1.06
C PHE A 181 -17.60 11.06 -2.08
N VAL A 182 -18.94 11.02 -2.11
CA VAL A 182 -19.70 10.31 -3.16
C VAL A 182 -19.41 10.91 -4.54
N ASP A 183 -19.34 12.25 -4.65
CA ASP A 183 -18.96 12.94 -5.90
C ASP A 183 -17.53 12.59 -6.33
N TYR A 184 -16.61 12.49 -5.37
CA TYR A 184 -15.27 12.02 -5.65
C TYR A 184 -15.26 10.56 -6.15
N MET A 185 -16.03 9.66 -5.51
CA MET A 185 -16.15 8.27 -5.95
C MET A 185 -16.77 8.13 -7.34
N ASN A 186 -17.66 9.04 -7.73
CA ASN A 186 -18.23 9.08 -9.08
C ASN A 186 -17.18 9.38 -10.18
N SER A 187 -16.02 9.93 -9.81
CA SER A 187 -14.90 10.09 -10.74
C SER A 187 -14.17 8.76 -11.04
N TRP A 188 -14.45 7.71 -10.27
CA TRP A 188 -13.89 6.38 -10.48
C TRP A 188 -14.78 5.58 -11.43
N GLN A 189 -14.25 5.28 -12.61
CA GLN A 189 -15.01 4.59 -13.65
C GLN A 189 -15.64 3.28 -13.12
N GLY A 190 -16.96 3.15 -13.24
CA GLY A 190 -17.71 1.96 -12.85
C GLY A 190 -17.86 1.75 -11.34
N PHE A 191 -17.59 2.76 -10.50
CA PHE A 191 -17.79 2.65 -9.06
C PHE A 191 -19.17 3.12 -8.62
N VAL A 192 -19.65 4.24 -9.15
CA VAL A 192 -20.98 4.79 -8.89
C VAL A 192 -21.85 4.66 -10.14
N ALA A 193 -23.11 4.23 -9.95
CA ALA A 193 -24.07 4.16 -11.04
C ALA A 193 -24.37 5.56 -11.59
N GLN A 194 -24.40 5.68 -12.92
CA GLN A 194 -24.81 6.93 -13.57
C GLN A 194 -26.33 7.06 -13.40
N GLU A 195 -26.76 8.26 -13.05
CA GLU A 195 -28.20 8.61 -13.05
C GLU A 195 -28.68 8.66 -14.52
N GLU A 196 -29.79 7.96 -14.83
CA GLU A 196 -30.45 8.01 -16.14
C GLU A 196 -31.12 9.36 -16.39
#